data_675b84fea5adeac4a4a8af416fb6daba
#
_entry.id   675b84fea5adeac4a4a8af416fb6daba
#
_cell.length_a   1.000
_cell.length_b   1.000
_cell.length_c   1.000
_cell.angle_alpha   90.00
_cell.angle_beta   90.00
_cell.angle_gamma   90.00
#
_symmetry.space_group_name_H-M   'P 1'
#
loop_
_entity.id
_entity.type
_entity.pdbx_description
1 polymer ?
#
loop_
_entity_poly.entity_id
_entity_poly.type
_entity_poly.pdbx_seq_one_letter_code
_entity_poly.pdbx_strand_id
1 'polypeptide(L)'
;MKPSAIVYTSNTGFTKRYAEMFGEKTGLCVYSMEEAKTRLEKGTEIIYFGWLMAGSVAGYKKAAKLYDIKAVCGTSLAPTGTLVEAMRKSCGLSEDFPVFNVQAGMDRAKLNGGYGFGIKMLIKIMSKKKNRTAEDNAMLELLIKGGDYVCEENLTGIFDWYNRI
;
A
#
# COMPACT_ATOMS: atom_id res chain seq x y z
N MET A 1 20.63 10.37 -0.26
CA MET A 1 20.73 10.04 1.19
C MET A 1 19.73 8.94 1.49
N LYS A 2 20.04 8.04 2.42
CA LYS A 2 19.13 6.97 2.82
C LYS A 2 17.96 7.51 3.63
N PRO A 3 16.72 7.05 3.40
CA PRO A 3 15.59 7.36 4.28
C PRO A 3 15.90 7.01 5.73
N SER A 4 15.43 7.83 6.65
CA SER A 4 15.68 7.68 8.10
C SER A 4 14.52 7.04 8.84
N ALA A 5 13.34 6.97 8.22
CA ALA A 5 12.14 6.37 8.81
C ALA A 5 11.17 5.84 7.76
N ILE A 6 10.25 5.02 8.23
CA ILE A 6 9.09 4.54 7.49
C ILE A 6 7.85 5.19 8.07
N VAL A 7 7.00 5.75 7.21
CA VAL A 7 5.69 6.29 7.62
C VAL A 7 4.60 5.54 6.87
N TYR A 8 3.54 5.14 7.58
CA TYR A 8 2.46 4.40 6.95
C TYR A 8 1.06 4.92 7.27
N THR A 9 0.14 4.65 6.33
CA THR A 9 -1.31 4.73 6.57
C THR A 9 -1.93 3.38 6.30
N SER A 10 -2.56 2.80 7.31
CA SER A 10 -3.21 1.48 7.23
C SER A 10 -4.67 1.57 7.65
N ASN A 11 -5.55 0.81 6.98
CA ASN A 11 -6.97 0.71 7.32
C ASN A 11 -7.27 -0.59 8.10
N THR A 12 -6.91 -1.74 7.53
CA THR A 12 -7.22 -3.06 8.09
C THR A 12 -6.00 -3.79 8.69
N GLY A 13 -4.85 -3.12 8.72
CA GLY A 13 -3.62 -3.62 9.35
C GLY A 13 -2.59 -4.22 8.38
N PHE A 14 -2.94 -4.53 7.13
CA PHE A 14 -2.02 -5.16 6.18
C PHE A 14 -0.84 -4.25 5.80
N THR A 15 -1.10 -2.96 5.53
CA THR A 15 -0.05 -1.98 5.25
C THR A 15 0.90 -1.83 6.44
N LYS A 16 0.36 -1.80 7.65
CA LYS A 16 1.15 -1.75 8.89
C LYS A 16 2.10 -2.94 8.96
N ARG A 17 1.61 -4.17 8.74
CA ARG A 17 2.43 -5.40 8.77
C ARG A 17 3.59 -5.33 7.78
N TYR A 18 3.38 -4.86 6.55
CA TYR A 18 4.46 -4.67 5.58
C TYR A 18 5.47 -3.60 6.02
N ALA A 19 4.99 -2.47 6.55
CA ALA A 19 5.87 -1.43 7.06
C ALA A 19 6.74 -1.93 8.22
N GLU A 20 6.15 -2.68 9.16
CA GLU A 20 6.86 -3.30 10.29
C GLU A 20 7.88 -4.34 9.81
N MET A 21 7.49 -5.24 8.90
CA MET A 21 8.37 -6.26 8.31
C MET A 21 9.57 -5.62 7.59
N PHE A 22 9.34 -4.54 6.85
CA PHE A 22 10.41 -3.80 6.18
C PHE A 22 11.32 -3.08 7.21
N GLY A 23 10.73 -2.50 8.26
CA GLY A 23 11.46 -1.84 9.35
C GLY A 23 12.35 -2.78 10.13
N GLU A 24 11.86 -3.97 10.47
CA GLU A 24 12.64 -5.02 11.16
C GLU A 24 13.89 -5.42 10.37
N LYS A 25 13.80 -5.54 9.05
CA LYS A 25 14.92 -5.92 8.19
C LYS A 25 15.91 -4.79 7.92
N THR A 26 15.43 -3.54 7.89
CA THR A 26 16.28 -2.38 7.57
C THR A 26 16.78 -1.62 8.79
N GLY A 27 16.25 -1.89 9.97
CA GLY A 27 16.53 -1.16 11.20
C GLY A 27 15.89 0.24 11.26
N LEU A 28 15.02 0.58 10.29
CA LEU A 28 14.34 1.87 10.27
C LEU A 28 13.18 1.89 11.28
N CYS A 29 13.04 3.02 11.97
CA CYS A 29 11.87 3.27 12.81
C CYS A 29 10.59 3.35 11.95
N VAL A 30 9.51 2.76 12.46
CA VAL A 30 8.21 2.68 11.76
C VAL A 30 7.18 3.49 12.53
N TYR A 31 6.52 4.41 11.86
CA TYR A 31 5.52 5.29 12.45
C TYR A 31 4.22 5.28 11.62
N SER A 32 3.09 5.23 12.29
CA SER A 32 1.84 5.64 11.64
C SER A 32 1.90 7.12 11.27
N MET A 33 1.05 7.54 10.33
CA MET A 33 0.98 8.94 9.92
C MET A 33 0.67 9.90 11.10
N GLU A 34 -0.02 9.43 12.12
CA GLU A 34 -0.32 10.24 13.33
C GLU A 34 0.89 10.33 14.26
N GLU A 35 1.58 9.22 14.51
CA GLU A 35 2.81 9.19 15.32
C GLU A 35 3.93 10.00 14.64
N ALA A 36 4.08 9.89 13.34
CA ALA A 36 5.10 10.61 12.58
C ALA A 36 5.02 12.13 12.76
N LYS A 37 3.82 12.71 12.89
CA LYS A 37 3.64 14.15 13.12
C LYS A 37 4.26 14.66 14.41
N THR A 38 4.39 13.78 15.41
CA THR A 38 4.96 14.12 16.73
C THR A 38 6.40 13.63 16.90
N ARG A 39 6.84 12.69 16.08
CA ARG A 39 8.14 12.02 16.19
C ARG A 39 9.16 12.48 15.16
N LEU A 40 8.70 12.98 14.02
CA LEU A 40 9.57 13.38 12.91
C LEU A 40 9.44 14.88 12.62
N GLU A 41 10.55 15.49 12.27
CA GLU A 41 10.56 16.87 11.78
C GLU A 41 10.03 16.95 10.35
N LYS A 42 9.52 18.14 9.98
CA LYS A 42 9.15 18.39 8.58
C LYS A 42 10.37 18.29 7.68
N GLY A 43 10.18 17.68 6.51
CA GLY A 43 11.26 17.45 5.55
C GLY A 43 12.10 16.20 5.83
N THR A 44 11.81 15.44 6.91
CA THR A 44 12.49 14.16 7.15
C THR A 44 12.35 13.24 5.92
N GLU A 45 13.46 12.63 5.50
CA GLU A 45 13.49 11.66 4.40
C GLU A 45 12.87 10.34 4.83
N ILE A 46 11.81 9.92 4.16
CA ILE A 46 11.04 8.73 4.53
C ILE A 46 10.77 7.79 3.36
N ILE A 47 10.45 6.53 3.68
CA ILE A 47 9.72 5.61 2.82
C ILE A 47 8.26 5.64 3.25
N TYR A 48 7.35 5.82 2.30
CA TYR A 48 5.93 5.88 2.59
C TYR A 48 5.21 4.61 2.19
N PHE A 49 4.46 4.01 3.13
CA PHE A 49 3.59 2.86 2.89
C PHE A 49 2.12 3.29 2.99
N GLY A 50 1.32 2.99 1.96
CA GLY A 50 -0.11 3.31 1.96
C GLY A 50 -0.96 2.23 1.27
N TRP A 51 -2.19 2.02 1.74
CA TRP A 51 -3.11 1.14 1.04
C TRP A 51 -3.70 1.83 -0.19
N LEU A 52 -4.04 1.04 -1.20
CA LEU A 52 -4.58 1.56 -2.46
C LEU A 52 -6.11 1.62 -2.43
N MET A 53 -6.65 2.76 -2.79
CA MET A 53 -8.05 2.97 -3.04
C MET A 53 -8.24 3.61 -4.42
N ALA A 54 -8.89 2.90 -5.33
CA ALA A 54 -9.12 3.35 -6.71
C ALA A 54 -7.83 3.88 -7.40
N GLY A 55 -6.72 3.17 -7.23
CA GLY A 55 -5.41 3.52 -7.80
C GLY A 55 -4.64 4.60 -7.04
N SER A 56 -5.24 5.25 -6.05
CA SER A 56 -4.58 6.27 -5.23
C SER A 56 -4.01 5.67 -3.95
N VAL A 57 -2.81 6.12 -3.57
CA VAL A 57 -2.16 5.73 -2.29
C VAL A 57 -2.71 6.57 -1.16
N ALA A 58 -3.40 5.90 -0.22
CA ALA A 58 -4.03 6.57 0.91
C ALA A 58 -3.00 7.33 1.77
N GLY A 59 -3.30 8.58 2.07
CA GLY A 59 -2.45 9.45 2.91
C GLY A 59 -1.24 10.07 2.20
N TYR A 60 -0.87 9.61 0.99
CA TYR A 60 0.32 10.08 0.27
C TYR A 60 0.39 11.62 0.16
N LYS A 61 -0.69 12.26 -0.29
CA LYS A 61 -0.72 13.73 -0.46
C LYS A 61 -0.49 14.51 0.85
N LYS A 62 -0.88 13.92 1.99
CA LYS A 62 -0.64 14.52 3.32
C LYS A 62 0.82 14.32 3.73
N ALA A 63 1.36 13.11 3.52
CA ALA A 63 2.74 12.78 3.82
C ALA A 63 3.71 13.64 2.98
N ALA A 64 3.46 13.80 1.67
CA ALA A 64 4.27 14.60 0.76
C ALA A 64 4.32 16.11 1.09
N LYS A 65 3.35 16.62 1.86
CA LYS A 65 3.39 17.99 2.37
C LYS A 65 4.26 18.18 3.61
N LEU A 66 4.57 17.10 4.29
CA LEU A 66 5.27 17.11 5.58
C LEU A 66 6.69 16.55 5.46
N TYR A 67 6.91 15.57 4.60
CA TYR A 67 8.12 14.78 4.53
C TYR A 67 8.70 14.73 3.12
N ASP A 68 9.99 14.47 3.02
CA ASP A 68 10.69 14.17 1.78
C ASP A 68 10.58 12.66 1.51
N ILE A 69 9.64 12.28 0.66
CA ILE A 69 9.37 10.87 0.35
C ILE A 69 10.38 10.39 -0.68
N LYS A 70 11.18 9.39 -0.34
CA LYS A 70 12.19 8.79 -1.24
C LYS A 70 11.69 7.58 -2.00
N ALA A 71 10.68 6.88 -1.46
CA ALA A 71 10.01 5.78 -2.13
C ALA A 71 8.57 5.63 -1.62
N VAL A 72 7.71 5.09 -2.48
CA VAL A 72 6.32 4.77 -2.14
C VAL A 72 6.05 3.29 -2.34
N CYS A 73 5.50 2.64 -1.32
CA CYS A 73 5.02 1.27 -1.38
C CYS A 73 3.50 1.23 -1.16
N GLY A 74 2.77 0.82 -2.19
CA GLY A 74 1.31 0.68 -2.16
C GLY A 74 0.89 -0.75 -1.89
N THR A 75 0.00 -0.96 -0.93
CA THR A 75 -0.59 -2.28 -0.66
C THR A 75 -1.97 -2.40 -1.29
N SER A 76 -2.24 -3.50 -1.98
CA SER A 76 -3.49 -3.74 -2.70
C SER A 76 -3.91 -5.20 -2.67
N LEU A 77 -5.10 -5.49 -3.19
CA LEU A 77 -5.57 -6.87 -3.43
C LEU A 77 -4.99 -7.46 -4.73
N ALA A 78 -4.56 -6.61 -5.66
CA ALA A 78 -3.96 -7.03 -6.91
C ALA A 78 -2.57 -7.65 -6.70
N PRO A 79 -2.13 -8.54 -7.59
CA PRO A 79 -0.80 -9.13 -7.53
C PRO A 79 0.32 -8.08 -7.45
N THR A 80 1.41 -8.44 -6.80
CA THR A 80 2.59 -7.58 -6.63
C THR A 80 3.10 -7.07 -7.99
N GLY A 81 3.37 -5.77 -8.06
CA GLY A 81 3.92 -5.09 -9.24
C GLY A 81 2.89 -4.61 -10.28
N THR A 82 1.63 -5.08 -10.23
CA THR A 82 0.65 -4.81 -11.30
C THR A 82 0.08 -3.39 -11.32
N LEU A 83 0.15 -2.65 -10.21
CA LEU A 83 -0.46 -1.32 -10.08
C LEU A 83 0.55 -0.16 -10.00
N VAL A 84 1.83 -0.40 -10.28
CA VAL A 84 2.89 0.62 -10.19
C VAL A 84 2.58 1.84 -11.05
N GLU A 85 2.18 1.65 -12.32
CA GLU A 85 1.87 2.76 -13.23
C GLU A 85 0.62 3.55 -12.80
N ALA A 86 -0.41 2.87 -12.31
CA ALA A 86 -1.59 3.54 -11.76
C ALA A 86 -1.24 4.40 -10.54
N MET A 87 -0.35 3.91 -9.67
CA MET A 87 0.17 4.66 -8.52
C MET A 87 1.00 5.88 -8.95
N ARG A 88 1.91 5.73 -9.92
CA ARG A 88 2.69 6.84 -10.47
C ARG A 88 1.77 7.96 -10.93
N LYS A 89 0.81 7.62 -11.78
CA LYS A 89 -0.16 8.57 -12.33
C LYS A 89 -0.96 9.27 -11.23
N SER A 90 -1.46 8.52 -10.25
CA SER A 90 -2.32 9.08 -9.20
C SER A 90 -1.57 9.96 -8.19
N CYS A 91 -0.29 9.67 -7.97
CA CYS A 91 0.58 10.44 -7.08
C CYS A 91 1.35 11.55 -7.80
N GLY A 92 1.32 11.60 -9.14
CA GLY A 92 2.08 12.57 -9.94
C GLY A 92 3.59 12.33 -9.87
N LEU A 93 4.01 11.07 -9.84
CA LEU A 93 5.42 10.66 -9.73
C LEU A 93 6.03 10.41 -11.10
N SER A 94 7.31 10.79 -11.26
CA SER A 94 8.09 10.52 -12.47
C SER A 94 8.39 9.02 -12.64
N GLU A 95 8.79 8.63 -13.84
CA GLU A 95 9.15 7.23 -14.15
C GLU A 95 10.33 6.73 -13.30
N ASP A 96 11.29 7.60 -13.01
CA ASP A 96 12.49 7.26 -12.23
C ASP A 96 12.22 7.21 -10.70
N PHE A 97 11.07 7.69 -10.25
CA PHE A 97 10.77 7.70 -8.81
C PHE A 97 10.48 6.27 -8.32
N PRO A 98 11.07 5.84 -7.17
CA PRO A 98 10.88 4.48 -6.64
C PRO A 98 9.44 4.26 -6.17
N VAL A 99 8.69 3.42 -6.91
CA VAL A 99 7.31 3.06 -6.61
C VAL A 99 7.18 1.54 -6.63
N PHE A 100 6.58 1.00 -5.60
CA PHE A 100 6.37 -0.44 -5.41
C PHE A 100 4.90 -0.71 -5.09
N ASN A 101 4.37 -1.79 -5.64
CA ASN A 101 3.04 -2.29 -5.31
C ASN A 101 3.20 -3.73 -4.80
N VAL A 102 2.63 -4.01 -3.64
CA VAL A 102 2.67 -5.34 -3.01
C VAL A 102 1.27 -5.87 -2.76
N GLN A 103 1.09 -7.17 -3.03
CA GLN A 103 -0.17 -7.83 -2.74
C GLN A 103 -0.33 -7.97 -1.22
N ALA A 104 -1.47 -7.53 -0.71
CA ALA A 104 -1.81 -7.60 0.70
C ALA A 104 -2.94 -8.61 0.93
N GLY A 105 -4.01 -8.19 1.56
CA GLY A 105 -5.15 -9.05 1.83
C GLY A 105 -6.38 -8.23 2.19
N MET A 106 -7.42 -8.93 2.56
CA MET A 106 -8.65 -8.34 3.04
C MET A 106 -9.20 -9.13 4.22
N ASP A 107 -9.34 -8.45 5.35
CA ASP A 107 -10.04 -8.98 6.52
C ASP A 107 -11.48 -8.47 6.51
N ARG A 108 -12.41 -9.35 6.19
CA ARG A 108 -13.84 -9.01 6.12
C ARG A 108 -14.42 -8.56 7.46
N ALA A 109 -13.89 -9.05 8.57
CA ALA A 109 -14.35 -8.67 9.90
C ALA A 109 -14.03 -7.20 10.22
N LYS A 110 -13.02 -6.65 9.56
CA LYS A 110 -12.60 -5.24 9.72
C LYS A 110 -13.18 -4.27 8.70
N LEU A 111 -14.07 -4.75 7.82
CA LEU A 111 -14.72 -3.90 6.82
C LEU A 111 -15.88 -3.11 7.45
N ASN A 112 -15.59 -1.90 7.91
CA ASN A 112 -16.57 -1.02 8.53
C ASN A 112 -16.79 0.27 7.72
N GLY A 113 -17.93 0.93 7.96
CA GLY A 113 -18.26 2.23 7.40
C GLY A 113 -18.27 2.28 5.87
N GLY A 114 -17.86 3.41 5.32
CA GLY A 114 -17.87 3.67 3.88
C GLY A 114 -17.01 2.71 3.05
N TYR A 115 -15.89 2.24 3.61
CA TYR A 115 -15.02 1.25 2.94
C TYR A 115 -15.74 -0.09 2.78
N GLY A 116 -16.39 -0.58 3.85
CA GLY A 116 -17.19 -1.82 3.78
C GLY A 116 -18.35 -1.72 2.80
N PHE A 117 -18.99 -0.55 2.71
CA PHE A 117 -20.02 -0.29 1.71
C PHE A 117 -19.46 -0.33 0.29
N GLY A 118 -18.30 0.30 0.04
CA GLY A 118 -17.62 0.28 -1.25
C GLY A 118 -17.26 -1.13 -1.71
N ILE A 119 -16.77 -1.99 -0.82
CA ILE A 119 -16.47 -3.40 -1.12
C ILE A 119 -17.75 -4.18 -1.48
N LYS A 120 -18.84 -4.00 -0.73
CA LYS A 120 -20.14 -4.64 -1.06
C LYS A 120 -20.64 -4.22 -2.44
N MET A 121 -20.49 -2.94 -2.79
CA MET A 121 -20.88 -2.43 -4.10
C MET A 121 -19.99 -3.01 -5.21
N LEU A 122 -18.67 -3.10 -5.00
CA LEU A 122 -17.75 -3.72 -5.94
C LEU A 122 -18.07 -5.19 -6.18
N ILE A 123 -18.35 -5.96 -5.13
CA ILE A 123 -18.81 -7.36 -5.24
C ILE A 123 -20.07 -7.43 -6.11
N LYS A 124 -21.05 -6.55 -5.87
CA LYS A 124 -22.30 -6.52 -6.65
C LYS A 124 -22.07 -6.22 -8.13
N ILE A 125 -21.18 -5.26 -8.43
CA ILE A 125 -20.82 -4.90 -9.81
C ILE A 125 -20.12 -6.08 -10.50
N MET A 126 -19.09 -6.64 -9.86
CA MET A 126 -18.31 -7.75 -10.42
C MET A 126 -19.15 -9.02 -10.59
N SER A 127 -20.06 -9.31 -9.66
CA SER A 127 -20.98 -10.47 -9.77
C SER A 127 -21.91 -10.38 -10.96
N LYS A 128 -22.27 -9.16 -11.41
CA LYS A 128 -23.14 -8.93 -12.56
C LYS A 128 -22.41 -8.92 -13.91
N LYS A 129 -21.08 -8.89 -13.93
CA LYS A 129 -20.30 -8.91 -15.16
C LYS A 129 -20.48 -10.26 -15.87
N LYS A 130 -21.04 -10.26 -17.10
CA LYS A 130 -21.38 -11.49 -17.84
C LYS A 130 -20.15 -12.26 -18.33
N ASN A 131 -19.08 -11.56 -18.76
CA ASN A 131 -17.87 -12.16 -19.29
C ASN A 131 -16.69 -11.89 -18.34
N ARG A 132 -16.65 -12.63 -17.21
CA ARG A 132 -15.56 -12.54 -16.26
C ARG A 132 -14.36 -13.36 -16.75
N THR A 133 -13.17 -12.76 -16.67
CA THR A 133 -11.89 -13.46 -16.85
C THR A 133 -11.58 -14.32 -15.61
N ALA A 134 -10.55 -15.17 -15.70
CA ALA A 134 -10.04 -15.91 -14.56
C ALA A 134 -9.60 -14.97 -13.42
N GLU A 135 -8.96 -13.85 -13.77
CA GLU A 135 -8.53 -12.81 -12.81
C GLU A 135 -9.73 -12.11 -12.14
N ASP A 136 -10.78 -11.78 -12.92
CA ASP A 136 -12.04 -11.24 -12.36
C ASP A 136 -12.65 -12.20 -11.34
N ASN A 137 -12.64 -13.51 -11.62
CA ASN A 137 -13.19 -14.51 -10.72
C ASN A 137 -12.34 -14.67 -9.46
N ALA A 138 -11.01 -14.69 -9.59
CA ALA A 138 -10.09 -14.73 -8.45
C ALA A 138 -10.26 -13.50 -7.55
N MET A 139 -10.37 -12.30 -8.14
CA MET A 139 -10.62 -11.07 -7.41
C MET A 139 -11.97 -11.09 -6.70
N LEU A 140 -13.04 -11.55 -7.37
CA LEU A 140 -14.36 -11.66 -6.78
C LEU A 140 -14.36 -12.66 -5.60
N GLU A 141 -13.68 -13.77 -5.73
CA GLU A 141 -13.53 -14.76 -4.66
C GLU A 141 -12.81 -14.15 -3.44
N LEU A 142 -11.72 -13.42 -3.67
CA LEU A 142 -10.99 -12.70 -2.62
C LEU A 142 -11.87 -11.65 -1.94
N LEU A 143 -12.65 -10.89 -2.70
CA LEU A 143 -13.61 -9.92 -2.16
C LEU A 143 -14.71 -10.58 -1.31
N ILE A 144 -15.14 -11.78 -1.67
CA ILE A 144 -16.18 -12.53 -0.96
C ILE A 144 -15.64 -13.24 0.27
N LYS A 145 -14.53 -13.94 0.15
CA LYS A 145 -13.97 -14.78 1.22
C LYS A 145 -13.00 -14.04 2.14
N GLY A 146 -12.37 -12.96 1.63
CA GLY A 146 -11.17 -12.39 2.25
C GLY A 146 -9.93 -13.22 1.92
N GLY A 147 -8.81 -12.84 2.50
CA GLY A 147 -7.55 -13.54 2.33
C GLY A 147 -6.38 -12.75 2.88
N ASP A 148 -5.27 -13.42 3.11
CA ASP A 148 -4.01 -12.83 3.57
C ASP A 148 -2.87 -13.32 2.67
N TYR A 149 -2.26 -12.39 1.94
CA TYR A 149 -1.16 -12.63 1.02
C TYR A 149 0.12 -11.88 1.44
N VAL A 150 0.15 -11.41 2.70
CA VAL A 150 1.33 -10.73 3.24
C VAL A 150 2.46 -11.73 3.41
N CYS A 151 3.54 -11.51 2.66
CA CYS A 151 4.77 -12.29 2.77
C CYS A 151 5.97 -11.41 2.45
N GLU A 152 7.15 -11.83 2.91
CA GLU A 152 8.39 -11.08 2.73
C GLU A 152 8.81 -10.99 1.26
N GLU A 153 8.54 -12.02 0.49
CA GLU A 153 8.86 -12.09 -0.94
C GLU A 153 8.23 -10.95 -1.75
N ASN A 154 7.06 -10.47 -1.34
CA ASN A 154 6.43 -9.31 -1.96
C ASN A 154 7.25 -8.02 -1.80
N LEU A 155 8.11 -7.94 -0.78
CA LEU A 155 8.97 -6.79 -0.52
C LEU A 155 10.33 -6.85 -1.23
N THR A 156 10.64 -7.91 -2.00
CA THR A 156 11.94 -8.09 -2.66
C THR A 156 12.35 -6.83 -3.46
N GLY A 157 11.46 -6.30 -4.27
CA GLY A 157 11.77 -5.13 -5.11
C GLY A 157 12.15 -3.87 -4.32
N ILE A 158 11.47 -3.60 -3.19
CA ILE A 158 11.80 -2.45 -2.35
C ILE A 158 13.06 -2.71 -1.51
N PHE A 159 13.33 -3.95 -1.09
CA PHE A 159 14.59 -4.31 -0.45
C PHE A 159 15.77 -4.13 -1.40
N ASP A 160 15.66 -4.59 -2.64
CA ASP A 160 16.69 -4.45 -3.66
C ASP A 160 17.00 -2.98 -3.96
N TRP A 161 15.97 -2.15 -4.01
CA TRP A 161 16.14 -0.70 -4.16
C TRP A 161 16.85 -0.10 -2.93
N TYR A 162 16.39 -0.41 -1.71
CA TYR A 162 16.94 0.13 -0.47
C TYR A 162 18.41 -0.25 -0.25
N ASN A 163 18.79 -1.45 -0.67
CA ASN A 163 20.18 -1.92 -0.53
C ASN A 163 21.14 -1.28 -1.54
N ARG A 164 20.62 -0.67 -2.62
CA ARG A 164 21.45 0.00 -3.65
C ARG A 164 21.70 1.50 -3.38
N ILE A 165 20.97 2.09 -2.43
CA ILE A 165 21.12 3.51 -2.08
C ILE A 165 22.05 3.74 -0.84
#